data_e9267753e797db019b94a0a4323a972e
#
_entry.id   e9267753e797db019b94a0a4323a972e
#
_cell.length_a   1.000
_cell.length_b   1.000
_cell.length_c   1.000
_cell.angle_alpha   90.00
_cell.angle_beta   90.00
_cell.angle_gamma   90.00
#
_symmetry.space_group_name_H-M   'P 1'
#
loop_
_entity.id
_entity.type
_entity.pdbx_description
1 polymer ?
#
loop_
_entity_poly.entity_id
_entity_poly.type
_entity_poly.pdbx_seq_one_letter_code
_entity_poly.pdbx_strand_id
1 'polypeptide(L)' 'MWISILNYNMGQIEVADVTEDFAENKTAADDNERAVDWLESNGYCSAETVFMLTDECPLCVVNNVETHLNL' A
#
# COMPACT_ATOMS: atom_id res chain seq x y z
N MET A 1 -10.33 2.94 -2.02
CA MET A 1 -8.92 2.78 -2.41
C MET A 1 -8.12 2.23 -1.25
N TRP A 2 -7.30 1.27 -1.52
CA TRP A 2 -6.42 0.64 -0.55
C TRP A 2 -4.98 0.80 -1.00
N ILE A 3 -4.07 0.96 -0.05
CA ILE A 3 -2.65 0.99 -0.33
C ILE A 3 -1.98 -0.21 0.35
N SER A 4 -1.16 -0.91 -0.41
CA SER A 4 -0.34 -2.02 0.10
C SER A 4 1.11 -1.56 0.05
N ILE A 5 1.81 -1.67 1.15
CA ILE A 5 3.15 -1.14 1.32
C ILE A 5 4.11 -2.29 1.62
N LEU A 6 5.20 -2.35 0.88
CA LEU A 6 6.25 -3.30 1.13
C LEU A 6 7.30 -2.64 2.03
N ASN A 7 7.33 -3.06 3.28
CA ASN A 7 8.24 -2.49 4.26
C ASN A 7 9.46 -3.40 4.42
N TYR A 8 10.52 -3.10 3.70
CA TYR A 8 11.72 -3.91 3.69
C TYR A 8 12.42 -3.94 5.05
N ASN A 9 12.41 -2.82 5.75
CA ASN A 9 13.12 -2.72 7.02
C ASN A 9 12.51 -3.62 8.09
N MET A 10 11.20 -3.78 8.05
CA MET A 10 10.47 -4.58 9.03
C MET A 10 10.19 -6.00 8.53
N GLY A 11 10.41 -6.24 7.24
CA GLY A 11 10.03 -7.51 6.64
C GLY A 11 8.55 -7.74 6.63
N GLN A 12 7.76 -6.67 6.45
CA GLN A 12 6.31 -6.72 6.55
C GLN A 12 5.65 -6.13 5.31
N ILE A 13 4.43 -6.58 5.08
CA ILE A 13 3.55 -5.95 4.10
C ILE A 13 2.43 -5.31 4.91
N GLU A 14 2.25 -4.01 4.71
CA GLU A 14 1.23 -3.25 5.41
C GLU A 14 0.13 -2.87 4.43
N VAL A 15 -1.12 -2.92 4.90
CA VAL A 15 -2.29 -2.63 4.07
C VAL A 15 -3.15 -1.62 4.82
N ALA A 16 -3.57 -0.59 4.13
CA ALA A 16 -4.42 0.44 4.73
C ALA A 16 -5.50 0.88 3.78
N ASP A 17 -6.67 1.18 4.32
CA ASP A 17 -7.75 1.81 3.58
C ASP A 17 -7.52 3.31 3.60
N VAL A 18 -7.29 3.89 2.44
CA VAL A 18 -6.99 5.31 2.30
C VAL A 18 -8.13 6.09 1.64
N THR A 19 -9.31 5.51 1.60
CA THR A 19 -10.46 6.12 0.93
C THR A 19 -10.74 7.53 1.40
N GLU A 20 -10.82 7.74 2.71
CA GLU A 20 -11.10 9.06 3.27
C GLU A 20 -9.94 10.02 3.07
N ASP A 21 -8.73 9.56 3.29
CA ASP A 21 -7.54 10.39 3.14
C ASP A 21 -7.40 10.89 1.71
N PHE A 22 -7.67 10.02 0.74
CA PHE A 22 -7.60 10.37 -0.67
C PHE A 22 -8.71 11.35 -1.04
N ALA A 23 -9.91 11.16 -0.49
CA ALA A 23 -11.02 12.07 -0.73
C ALA A 23 -10.74 13.48 -0.20
N GLU A 24 -10.00 13.59 0.88
CA GLU A 24 -9.64 14.87 1.48
C GLU A 24 -8.48 15.56 0.76
N ASN A 25 -7.64 14.82 0.08
CA ASN A 25 -6.52 15.39 -0.65
C ASN A 25 -6.95 15.86 -2.04
N LYS A 26 -7.38 17.11 -2.10
CA LYS A 26 -7.90 17.71 -3.33
C LYS A 26 -6.86 18.46 -4.13
N THR A 27 -5.64 18.56 -3.62
CA THR A 27 -4.56 19.28 -4.29
C THR A 27 -3.71 18.40 -5.18
N ALA A 28 -3.75 17.09 -4.94
CA ALA A 28 -3.00 16.13 -5.74
C ALA A 28 -3.61 15.98 -7.13
N ALA A 29 -2.75 15.82 -8.13
CA ALA A 29 -3.18 15.70 -9.51
C ALA A 29 -3.80 14.34 -9.82
N ASP A 30 -3.32 13.28 -9.16
CA ASP A 30 -3.80 11.93 -9.39
C ASP A 30 -3.63 11.08 -8.14
N ASP A 31 -4.04 9.82 -8.22
CA ASP A 31 -3.97 8.90 -7.07
C ASP A 31 -2.54 8.56 -6.68
N ASN A 32 -1.63 8.51 -7.63
CA ASN A 32 -0.24 8.25 -7.31
C ASN A 32 0.35 9.36 -6.44
N GLU A 33 0.03 10.59 -6.77
CA GLU A 33 0.47 11.74 -5.97
C GLU A 33 -0.19 11.73 -4.60
N ARG A 34 -1.46 11.35 -4.52
CA ARG A 34 -2.15 11.20 -3.23
C ARG A 34 -1.49 10.13 -2.37
N ALA A 35 -1.05 9.04 -3.00
CA ALA A 35 -0.35 7.98 -2.28
C ALA A 35 0.98 8.47 -1.72
N VAL A 36 1.74 9.23 -2.50
CA VAL A 36 3.00 9.80 -2.05
C VAL A 36 2.78 10.73 -0.86
N ASP A 37 1.78 11.60 -0.96
CA ASP A 37 1.44 12.52 0.13
C ASP A 37 1.04 11.75 1.39
N TRP A 38 0.24 10.71 1.23
CA TRP A 38 -0.20 9.90 2.36
C TRP A 38 0.97 9.18 3.02
N LEU A 39 1.86 8.60 2.21
CA LEU A 39 3.05 7.91 2.73
C LEU A 39 3.91 8.85 3.55
N GLU A 40 4.18 10.04 3.04
CA GLU A 40 5.02 11.00 3.73
C GLU A 40 4.37 11.51 5.00
N SER A 41 3.05 11.70 4.99
CA SER A 41 2.30 12.11 6.18
C SER A 41 2.34 11.05 7.27
N ASN A 42 2.55 9.80 6.91
CA ASN A 42 2.59 8.69 7.85
C ASN A 42 4.02 8.22 8.16
N GLY A 43 4.99 9.03 7.81
CA GLY A 43 6.37 8.79 8.19
C GLY A 43 7.16 7.87 7.28
N TYR A 44 6.62 7.53 6.12
CA TYR A 44 7.35 6.74 5.13
C TYR A 44 8.17 7.65 4.24
N CYS A 45 9.32 7.16 3.82
CA CYS A 45 10.10 7.83 2.78
C CYS A 45 9.58 7.34 1.43
N SER A 46 8.82 8.17 0.74
CA SER A 46 8.16 7.77 -0.51
C SER A 46 9.16 7.35 -1.59
N ALA A 47 10.35 7.92 -1.59
CA ALA A 47 11.37 7.57 -2.57
C ALA A 47 11.93 6.17 -2.37
N GLU A 48 11.79 5.61 -1.17
CA GLU A 48 12.32 4.29 -0.82
C GLU A 48 11.22 3.27 -0.56
N THR A 49 9.98 3.67 -0.68
CA THR A 49 8.85 2.83 -0.35
C THR A 49 8.21 2.27 -1.61
N VAL A 50 8.04 0.97 -1.64
CA VAL A 50 7.31 0.30 -2.72
C VAL A 50 5.87 0.12 -2.27
N PHE A 51 4.94 0.54 -3.10
CA PHE A 51 3.52 0.44 -2.77
C PHE A 51 2.69 0.09 -4.00
N MET A 52 1.48 -0.37 -3.75
CA MET A 52 0.50 -0.68 -4.78
C MET A 52 -0.85 -0.14 -4.34
N LEU A 53 -1.58 0.45 -5.29
CA LEU A 53 -2.94 0.92 -5.04
C LEU A 53 -3.93 -0.04 -5.65
N THR A 54 -4.99 -0.35 -4.92
CA THR A 54 -6.07 -1.20 -5.40
C THR A 54 -7.41 -0.60 -5.00
N ASP A 55 -8.44 -0.83 -5.82
CA ASP A 55 -9.78 -0.33 -5.53
C ASP A 55 -10.44 -1.11 -4.40
N GLU A 56 -10.11 -2.38 -4.29
CA GLU A 56 -10.67 -3.26 -3.29
C GLU A 56 -9.60 -3.70 -2.31
N CYS A 57 -10.02 -4.18 -1.16
CA CYS A 57 -9.11 -4.73 -0.17
C CYS A 57 -8.28 -5.84 -0.81
N PRO A 58 -6.96 -5.71 -0.83
CA PRO A 58 -6.12 -6.72 -1.45
C PRO A 58 -6.21 -8.05 -0.72
N LEU A 59 -6.30 -9.11 -1.50
CA LEU A 59 -6.33 -10.46 -0.98
C LEU A 59 -4.99 -11.12 -1.25
N CYS A 60 -4.53 -11.86 -0.26
CA CYS A 60 -3.37 -12.71 -0.45
C CYS A 60 -3.84 -13.99 -1.14
N VAL A 61 -3.57 -14.09 -2.45
CA VAL A 61 -3.94 -15.27 -3.21
C VAL A 61 -2.73 -16.18 -3.30
N VAL A 62 -2.84 -17.35 -2.73
CA VAL A 62 -1.76 -18.33 -2.71
C VAL A 62 -2.16 -19.48 -3.64
N ASN A 63 -1.62 -19.45 -4.85
CA ASN A 63 -1.89 -20.47 -5.85
C ASN A 63 -0.75 -21.47 -5.88
N ASN A 64 -1.02 -22.70 -5.57
CA ASN A 64 -0.05 -23.79 -5.63
C ASN A 64 1.13 -23.65 -4.70
N VAL A 65 1.20 -22.58 -3.95
CA VAL A 65 2.34 -22.37 -3.04
C VAL A 65 2.06 -22.89 -1.65
N GLU A 66 0.85 -23.31 -1.39
CA GLU A 66 0.52 -23.96 -0.12
C GLU A 66 1.41 -25.17 0.11
N THR A 67 1.85 -25.82 -0.95
CA THR A 67 2.79 -26.92 -0.83
C THR A 67 4.15 -26.46 -0.34
N HIS A 68 4.48 -25.22 -0.63
CA HIS A 68 5.74 -24.62 -0.19
C HIS A 68 5.62 -24.11 1.24
N LEU A 69 4.42 -23.67 1.60
CA LEU A 69 4.16 -23.16 2.93
C LEU A 69 4.12 -24.25 3.97
N ASN A 70 3.99 -25.47 3.53
CA ASN A 70 3.97 -26.62 4.43
C ASN A 70 5.36 -27.03 4.89
N LEU A 71 6.32 -26.35 4.43
CA LEU A 71 7.71 -26.66 4.75
C LEU A 71 8.07 -26.31 6.19
#